data_48539d08ed689265d0b1bb93cfe7274f
#
_entry.id   48539d08ed689265d0b1bb93cfe7274f
#
_cell.length_a   1.000
_cell.length_b   1.000
_cell.length_c   1.000
_cell.angle_alpha   90.00
_cell.angle_beta   90.00
_cell.angle_gamma   90.00
#
_symmetry.space_group_name_H-M   'P 1'
#
loop_
_entity.id
_entity.type
_entity.pdbx_description
1 polymer ?
#
loop_
_entity_poly.entity_id
_entity_poly.type
_entity_poly.pdbx_seq_one_letter_code
_entity_poly.pdbx_strand_id
1 'polypeptide(L)'
;MKTHAGGQGIAGGSVGQAGYRLRKTALAKHRMRGMKQSVPKSVDEYISTQPEAVRPKLEQVRAAIRRAVPEALEGIGYRMPGYKLHGRPMLYFAGFKEHYSLFAASGTFFSALEDELRGYELRKGTIHFPLAKPVPVKLISRIAKLRAAGIGAAAKQPRMGRKKEARRKSEP
;
A
#
# COMPACT_ATOMS: atom_id res chain seq x y z
N MET A 1 75.96 -12.89 -21.21
CA MET A 1 76.23 -11.42 -21.20
C MET A 1 74.92 -10.76 -20.77
N LYS A 2 74.81 -10.37 -19.53
CA LYS A 2 74.91 -9.01 -18.98
C LYS A 2 74.00 -8.06 -19.77
N THR A 3 73.03 -7.32 -19.22
CA THR A 3 72.97 -6.51 -18.00
C THR A 3 71.50 -6.06 -17.85
N HIS A 4 70.95 -6.05 -16.67
CA HIS A 4 70.70 -4.93 -15.73
C HIS A 4 70.06 -3.69 -16.39
N ALA A 5 68.98 -3.15 -15.94
CA ALA A 5 68.55 -2.45 -14.75
C ALA A 5 67.14 -1.93 -14.96
N GLY A 6 66.30 -1.88 -14.05
CA GLY A 6 66.22 -0.93 -12.94
C GLY A 6 65.08 0.01 -13.23
N GLY A 7 64.05 -0.04 -12.51
CA GLY A 7 63.79 0.73 -11.37
C GLY A 7 62.62 1.68 -11.50
N GLN A 8 61.93 1.78 -10.42
CA GLN A 8 61.17 2.93 -9.90
C GLN A 8 59.69 3.00 -10.19
N GLY A 9 58.96 2.74 -9.13
CA GLY A 9 57.59 3.02 -8.93
C GLY A 9 57.31 4.50 -8.79
N ILE A 10 56.12 4.86 -9.14
CA ILE A 10 55.51 6.11 -8.70
C ILE A 10 54.14 5.79 -8.11
N ALA A 11 53.99 6.31 -6.92
CA ALA A 11 52.81 6.25 -6.09
C ALA A 11 51.61 6.91 -6.80
N GLY A 12 50.56 6.14 -7.00
CA GLY A 12 49.28 6.67 -7.44
C GLY A 12 48.48 7.17 -6.26
N GLY A 13 48.31 8.46 -6.15
CA GLY A 13 47.49 9.11 -5.15
C GLY A 13 46.04 8.69 -5.23
N SER A 14 45.51 8.22 -4.13
CA SER A 14 44.06 8.06 -3.90
C SER A 14 43.44 9.45 -3.83
N VAL A 15 42.68 9.86 -4.84
CA VAL A 15 41.90 11.07 -4.79
C VAL A 15 40.46 10.72 -4.45
N GLY A 16 40.15 10.89 -3.22
CA GLY A 16 38.92 11.46 -2.68
C GLY A 16 37.56 10.95 -3.17
N GLN A 17 37.10 9.82 -2.63
CA GLN A 17 35.67 9.46 -2.62
C GLN A 17 34.84 10.20 -1.55
N ALA A 18 35.41 11.18 -0.87
CA ALA A 18 34.73 11.90 0.22
C ALA A 18 33.84 13.08 -0.25
N GLY A 19 33.94 13.53 -1.49
CA GLY A 19 33.25 14.73 -1.99
C GLY A 19 31.85 14.49 -2.56
N TYR A 20 31.46 13.25 -2.85
CA TYR A 20 30.19 12.98 -3.57
C TYR A 20 28.99 12.66 -2.68
N ARG A 21 29.21 12.44 -1.40
CA ARG A 21 28.13 12.07 -0.45
C ARG A 21 27.38 13.23 0.20
N LEU A 22 27.90 14.45 0.16
CA LEU A 22 27.32 15.59 0.91
C LEU A 22 26.37 16.49 0.12
N ARG A 23 26.22 16.32 -1.19
CA ARG A 23 25.33 17.17 -2.00
C ARG A 23 23.94 16.61 -2.27
N LYS A 24 23.67 15.31 -2.02
CA LYS A 24 22.36 14.69 -2.23
C LYS A 24 21.40 14.77 -1.02
N THR A 25 21.89 15.04 0.16
CA THR A 25 21.07 15.08 1.39
C THR A 25 20.44 16.44 1.68
N ALA A 26 21.00 17.52 1.19
CA ALA A 26 20.49 18.87 1.42
C ALA A 26 19.32 19.22 0.50
N LEU A 27 19.34 18.82 -0.77
CA LEU A 27 18.24 19.10 -1.71
C LEU A 27 16.99 18.24 -1.43
N ALA A 28 17.18 17.02 -0.95
CA ALA A 28 16.05 16.13 -0.60
C ALA A 28 15.31 16.61 0.67
N LYS A 29 16.03 17.16 1.64
CA LYS A 29 15.42 17.71 2.87
C LYS A 29 14.67 19.03 2.65
N HIS A 30 15.04 19.84 1.68
CA HIS A 30 14.40 21.14 1.42
C HIS A 30 13.06 21.02 0.68
N ARG A 31 12.83 19.93 -0.05
CA ARG A 31 11.59 19.69 -0.81
C ARG A 31 10.46 19.07 0.01
N MET A 32 10.73 18.59 1.22
CA MET A 32 9.71 18.01 2.12
C MET A 32 9.15 18.99 3.16
N ARG A 33 9.58 20.23 3.19
CA ARG A 33 9.26 21.20 4.27
C ARG A 33 8.15 22.20 3.91
N GLY A 34 7.21 21.88 3.02
CA GLY A 34 6.25 22.89 2.60
C GLY A 34 4.88 22.45 2.12
N MET A 35 4.56 21.18 2.10
CA MET A 35 3.20 20.76 1.77
C MET A 35 2.61 20.04 2.98
N LYS A 36 1.81 20.76 3.78
CA LYS A 36 0.70 20.14 4.49
C LYS A 36 -0.14 19.50 3.39
N GLN A 37 0.08 18.21 3.10
CA GLN A 37 -0.78 17.49 2.16
C GLN A 37 -2.18 17.54 2.77
N SER A 38 -3.03 18.36 2.20
CA SER A 38 -4.45 18.42 2.54
C SER A 38 -5.02 17.01 2.40
N VAL A 39 -5.93 16.65 3.27
CA VAL A 39 -6.64 15.38 3.12
C VAL A 39 -7.43 15.49 1.81
N PRO A 40 -7.23 14.57 0.85
CA PRO A 40 -7.98 14.60 -0.39
C PRO A 40 -9.48 14.53 -0.10
N LYS A 41 -10.27 15.34 -0.80
CA LYS A 41 -11.72 15.43 -0.62
C LYS A 41 -12.45 14.35 -1.42
N SER A 42 -11.85 13.85 -2.49
CA SER A 42 -12.41 12.84 -3.36
C SER A 42 -11.36 11.82 -3.81
N VAL A 43 -11.81 10.71 -4.37
CA VAL A 43 -10.93 9.69 -4.96
C VAL A 43 -10.25 10.25 -6.21
N ASP A 44 -10.94 11.06 -6.99
CA ASP A 44 -10.36 11.74 -8.16
C ASP A 44 -9.20 12.65 -7.75
N GLU A 45 -9.39 13.46 -6.72
CA GLU A 45 -8.35 14.33 -6.19
C GLU A 45 -7.16 13.49 -5.68
N TYR A 46 -7.42 12.39 -4.96
CA TYR A 46 -6.35 11.51 -4.51
C TYR A 46 -5.54 10.96 -5.67
N ILE A 47 -6.19 10.42 -6.70
CA ILE A 47 -5.52 9.80 -7.85
C ILE A 47 -4.73 10.87 -8.63
N SER A 48 -5.29 12.06 -8.82
CA SER A 48 -4.61 13.15 -9.54
C SER A 48 -3.30 13.59 -8.88
N THR A 49 -3.19 13.46 -7.57
CA THR A 49 -1.97 13.81 -6.81
C THR A 49 -0.90 12.71 -6.83
N GLN A 50 -1.23 11.51 -7.32
CA GLN A 50 -0.27 10.41 -7.39
C GLN A 50 0.72 10.56 -8.56
N PRO A 51 1.90 9.92 -8.51
CA PRO A 51 2.83 9.87 -9.63
C PRO A 51 2.14 9.36 -10.90
N GLU A 52 2.51 9.91 -12.04
CA GLU A 52 1.89 9.63 -13.34
C GLU A 52 1.84 8.12 -13.67
N ALA A 53 2.92 7.40 -13.40
CA ALA A 53 2.98 5.95 -13.63
C ALA A 53 2.01 5.13 -12.78
N VAL A 54 1.54 5.67 -11.65
CA VAL A 54 0.64 5.00 -10.72
C VAL A 54 -0.84 5.27 -11.04
N ARG A 55 -1.16 6.47 -11.54
CA ARG A 55 -2.55 6.90 -11.79
C ARG A 55 -3.36 5.89 -12.61
N PRO A 56 -2.91 5.43 -13.79
CA PRO A 56 -3.69 4.48 -14.58
C PRO A 56 -3.88 3.14 -13.90
N LYS A 57 -2.95 2.73 -13.02
CA LYS A 57 -3.11 1.50 -12.23
C LYS A 57 -4.21 1.67 -11.18
N LEU A 58 -4.25 2.80 -10.47
CA LEU A 58 -5.28 3.09 -9.48
C LEU A 58 -6.67 3.22 -10.11
N GLU A 59 -6.77 3.81 -11.31
CA GLU A 59 -8.05 3.86 -12.05
C GLU A 59 -8.53 2.45 -12.44
N GLN A 60 -7.65 1.56 -12.85
CA GLN A 60 -8.01 0.18 -13.14
C GLN A 60 -8.46 -0.57 -11.88
N VAL A 61 -7.78 -0.37 -10.73
CA VAL A 61 -8.19 -0.90 -9.43
C VAL A 61 -9.58 -0.40 -9.05
N ARG A 62 -9.80 0.92 -9.14
CA ARG A 62 -11.08 1.58 -8.89
C ARG A 62 -12.20 0.99 -9.74
N ALA A 63 -11.99 0.91 -11.04
CA ALA A 63 -12.96 0.36 -11.98
C ALA A 63 -13.28 -1.12 -11.70
N ALA A 64 -12.27 -1.93 -11.33
CA ALA A 64 -12.46 -3.33 -10.96
C ALA A 64 -13.34 -3.49 -9.73
N ILE A 65 -13.12 -2.68 -8.68
CA ILE A 65 -13.89 -2.72 -7.44
C ILE A 65 -15.34 -2.27 -7.69
N ARG A 66 -15.54 -1.13 -8.35
CA ARG A 66 -16.87 -0.60 -8.66
C ARG A 66 -17.71 -1.57 -9.50
N ARG A 67 -17.09 -2.24 -10.47
CA ARG A 67 -17.77 -3.27 -11.28
C ARG A 67 -18.10 -4.52 -10.49
N ALA A 68 -17.24 -4.89 -9.54
CA ALA A 68 -17.41 -6.10 -8.73
C ALA A 68 -18.49 -5.96 -7.66
N VAL A 69 -18.62 -4.77 -7.06
CA VAL A 69 -19.54 -4.44 -5.96
C VAL A 69 -20.14 -3.05 -6.20
N PRO A 70 -21.12 -2.91 -7.12
CA PRO A 70 -21.68 -1.60 -7.50
C PRO A 70 -22.36 -0.86 -6.34
N GLU A 71 -22.88 -1.60 -5.36
CA GLU A 71 -23.54 -1.05 -4.16
C GLU A 71 -22.58 -0.49 -3.11
N ALA A 72 -21.28 -0.71 -3.26
CA ALA A 72 -20.28 -0.17 -2.34
C ALA A 72 -20.08 1.33 -2.55
N LEU A 73 -20.18 2.10 -1.48
CA LEU A 73 -19.99 3.54 -1.48
C LEU A 73 -18.48 3.88 -1.46
N GLU A 74 -18.06 4.59 -2.49
CA GLU A 74 -16.70 5.09 -2.62
C GLU A 74 -16.47 6.35 -1.77
N GLY A 75 -15.29 6.53 -1.21
CA GLY A 75 -14.93 7.74 -0.46
C GLY A 75 -13.49 7.72 0.03
N ILE A 76 -13.13 8.73 0.79
CA ILE A 76 -11.81 8.82 1.43
C ILE A 76 -11.91 8.37 2.89
N GLY A 77 -10.99 7.49 3.29
CA GLY A 77 -10.78 7.08 4.66
C GLY A 77 -9.29 6.84 4.92
N TYR A 78 -8.80 7.20 6.10
CA TYR A 78 -7.36 7.13 6.41
C TYR A 78 -6.47 7.85 5.39
N ARG A 79 -6.99 8.93 4.78
CA ARG A 79 -6.34 9.74 3.72
C ARG A 79 -6.09 8.98 2.41
N MET A 80 -6.81 7.89 2.17
CA MET A 80 -6.73 7.08 0.95
C MET A 80 -8.12 6.68 0.44
N PRO A 81 -8.25 6.34 -0.84
CA PRO A 81 -9.47 5.80 -1.40
C PRO A 81 -9.92 4.51 -0.72
N GLY A 82 -11.19 4.37 -0.51
CA GLY A 82 -11.78 3.18 0.07
C GLY A 82 -13.25 3.04 -0.25
N TYR A 83 -13.79 1.89 0.11
CA TYR A 83 -15.17 1.52 -0.11
C TYR A 83 -15.83 1.09 1.20
N LYS A 84 -17.09 1.47 1.36
CA LYS A 84 -17.95 1.05 2.46
C LYS A 84 -19.14 0.28 1.90
N LEU A 85 -19.54 -0.78 2.57
CA LEU A 85 -20.74 -1.54 2.25
C LEU A 85 -21.60 -1.66 3.51
N HIS A 86 -22.88 -1.27 3.44
CA HIS A 86 -23.78 -1.21 4.59
C HIS A 86 -23.19 -0.47 5.80
N GLY A 87 -22.52 0.66 5.54
CA GLY A 87 -21.86 1.48 6.56
C GLY A 87 -20.56 0.91 7.14
N ARG A 88 -20.13 -0.28 6.73
CA ARG A 88 -18.90 -0.93 7.20
C ARG A 88 -17.76 -0.75 6.21
N PRO A 89 -16.52 -0.50 6.66
CA PRO A 89 -15.36 -0.47 5.77
C PRO A 89 -15.19 -1.82 5.06
N MET A 90 -15.05 -1.78 3.74
CA MET A 90 -14.86 -2.97 2.91
C MET A 90 -13.38 -3.17 2.57
N LEU A 91 -12.78 -2.24 1.90
CA LEU A 91 -11.36 -2.23 1.56
C LEU A 91 -10.90 -0.80 1.25
N TYR A 92 -9.58 -0.61 1.24
CA TYR A 92 -8.92 0.62 0.82
C TYR A 92 -7.83 0.31 -0.19
N PHE A 93 -7.38 1.31 -0.95
CA PHE A 93 -6.23 1.17 -1.83
C PHE A 93 -5.38 2.44 -1.83
N ALA A 94 -4.08 2.28 -2.12
CA ALA A 94 -3.16 3.42 -2.16
C ALA A 94 -2.07 3.20 -3.20
N GLY A 95 -1.59 4.31 -3.78
CA GLY A 95 -0.45 4.34 -4.67
C GLY A 95 0.84 4.66 -3.91
N PHE A 96 1.95 4.06 -4.36
CA PHE A 96 3.30 4.29 -3.87
C PHE A 96 4.26 4.44 -5.07
N LYS A 97 5.50 4.75 -4.81
CA LYS A 97 6.49 5.02 -5.88
C LYS A 97 6.71 3.82 -6.83
N GLU A 98 6.73 2.60 -6.27
CA GLU A 98 7.11 1.38 -7.01
C GLU A 98 6.02 0.30 -7.01
N HIS A 99 4.95 0.51 -6.27
CA HIS A 99 3.82 -0.41 -6.18
C HIS A 99 2.53 0.33 -5.86
N TYR A 100 1.41 -0.35 -5.95
CA TYR A 100 0.16 0.03 -5.32
C TYR A 100 -0.29 -1.08 -4.37
N SER A 101 -1.09 -0.74 -3.39
CA SER A 101 -1.50 -1.68 -2.35
C SER A 101 -3.01 -1.71 -2.20
N LEU A 102 -3.52 -2.90 -1.87
CA LEU A 102 -4.91 -3.12 -1.49
C LEU A 102 -4.96 -3.56 -0.02
N PHE A 103 -5.73 -2.84 0.79
CA PHE A 103 -5.91 -3.08 2.22
C PHE A 103 -7.26 -3.75 2.42
N ALA A 104 -7.27 -5.05 2.52
CA ALA A 104 -8.50 -5.85 2.60
C ALA A 104 -8.70 -6.54 3.96
N ALA A 105 -7.91 -6.21 4.93
CA ALA A 105 -7.76 -6.70 6.31
C ALA A 105 -8.79 -7.75 6.81
N SER A 106 -8.46 -9.05 6.69
CA SER A 106 -8.79 -10.09 7.68
C SER A 106 -8.03 -11.39 7.35
N GLY A 107 -7.54 -12.11 8.36
CA GLY A 107 -6.68 -13.28 8.17
C GLY A 107 -7.35 -14.45 7.43
N THR A 108 -8.60 -14.75 7.72
CA THR A 108 -9.36 -15.87 7.11
C THR A 108 -9.67 -15.66 5.62
N PHE A 109 -9.64 -14.43 5.15
CA PHE A 109 -9.89 -14.06 3.78
C PHE A 109 -8.75 -14.48 2.83
N PHE A 110 -7.50 -14.40 3.29
CA PHE A 110 -6.33 -14.73 2.45
C PHE A 110 -6.22 -16.23 2.17
N SER A 111 -6.69 -17.07 3.07
CA SER A 111 -6.72 -18.53 2.86
C SER A 111 -7.56 -18.93 1.64
N ALA A 112 -8.65 -18.22 1.37
CA ALA A 112 -9.51 -18.48 0.22
C ALA A 112 -8.91 -18.03 -1.12
N LEU A 113 -7.78 -17.33 -1.09
CA LEU A 113 -7.09 -16.75 -2.26
C LEU A 113 -5.61 -17.12 -2.30
N GLU A 114 -5.18 -18.09 -1.49
CA GLU A 114 -3.76 -18.43 -1.30
C GLU A 114 -3.05 -18.67 -2.64
N ASP A 115 -3.63 -19.47 -3.52
CA ASP A 115 -3.03 -19.77 -4.83
C ASP A 115 -2.95 -18.55 -5.75
N GLU A 116 -3.98 -17.70 -5.74
CA GLU A 116 -4.04 -16.50 -6.57
C GLU A 116 -3.13 -15.38 -6.07
N LEU A 117 -2.85 -15.39 -4.77
CA LEU A 117 -1.95 -14.44 -4.11
C LEU A 117 -0.49 -14.90 -4.13
N ARG A 118 -0.22 -16.14 -4.55
CA ARG A 118 1.13 -16.65 -4.74
C ARG A 118 1.90 -15.78 -5.74
N GLY A 119 2.99 -15.20 -5.30
CA GLY A 119 3.78 -14.26 -6.11
C GLY A 119 3.44 -12.78 -5.92
N TYR A 120 2.57 -12.45 -4.97
CA TYR A 120 2.38 -11.10 -4.44
C TYR A 120 2.89 -11.02 -3.00
N GLU A 121 3.41 -9.86 -2.62
CA GLU A 121 3.86 -9.64 -1.26
C GLU A 121 2.64 -9.35 -0.35
N LEU A 122 2.50 -10.14 0.71
CA LEU A 122 1.44 -10.00 1.70
C LEU A 122 2.02 -9.51 3.02
N ARG A 123 1.54 -8.40 3.54
CA ARG A 123 1.94 -7.87 4.86
C ARG A 123 0.72 -7.45 5.67
N LYS A 124 0.47 -8.10 6.80
CA LYS A 124 -0.55 -7.69 7.79
C LYS A 124 -1.90 -7.27 7.19
N GLY A 125 -2.42 -8.06 6.25
CA GLY A 125 -3.71 -7.76 5.62
C GLY A 125 -3.63 -6.79 4.42
N THR A 126 -2.45 -6.50 3.94
CA THR A 126 -2.17 -5.68 2.76
C THR A 126 -1.57 -6.53 1.67
N ILE A 127 -2.04 -6.34 0.44
CA ILE A 127 -1.48 -6.97 -0.76
C ILE A 127 -0.72 -5.90 -1.54
N HIS A 128 0.54 -6.14 -1.85
CA HIS A 128 1.39 -5.25 -2.63
C HIS A 128 1.45 -5.73 -4.08
N PHE A 129 1.12 -4.83 -5.01
CA PHE A 129 1.14 -5.08 -6.46
C PHE A 129 2.23 -4.24 -7.10
N PRO A 130 3.27 -4.83 -7.70
CA PRO A 130 4.34 -4.08 -8.34
C PRO A 130 3.84 -3.35 -9.59
N LEU A 131 4.28 -2.11 -9.81
CA LEU A 131 3.89 -1.31 -10.98
C LEU A 131 4.33 -1.92 -12.31
N ALA A 132 5.41 -2.70 -12.31
CA ALA A 132 5.92 -3.35 -13.51
C ALA A 132 4.97 -4.42 -14.08
N LYS A 133 4.06 -4.97 -13.26
CA LYS A 133 3.09 -5.98 -13.70
C LYS A 133 1.76 -5.33 -14.12
N PRO A 134 1.00 -5.96 -15.05
CA PRO A 134 -0.36 -5.53 -15.33
C PRO A 134 -1.25 -5.65 -14.09
N VAL A 135 -2.29 -4.82 -14.02
CA VAL A 135 -3.25 -4.88 -12.91
C VAL A 135 -4.04 -6.19 -12.98
N PRO A 136 -4.03 -7.02 -11.93
CA PRO A 136 -4.78 -8.28 -11.91
C PRO A 136 -6.26 -8.03 -11.62
N VAL A 137 -6.97 -7.47 -12.60
CA VAL A 137 -8.38 -7.03 -12.47
C VAL A 137 -9.30 -8.14 -11.96
N LYS A 138 -9.11 -9.38 -12.43
CA LYS A 138 -9.90 -10.55 -11.99
C LYS A 138 -9.70 -10.84 -10.50
N LEU A 139 -8.45 -10.83 -10.04
CA LEU A 139 -8.11 -11.03 -8.63
C LEU A 139 -8.69 -9.91 -7.76
N ILE A 140 -8.52 -8.65 -8.14
CA ILE A 140 -9.06 -7.50 -7.41
C ILE A 140 -10.59 -7.57 -7.30
N SER A 141 -11.26 -7.92 -8.40
CA SER A 141 -12.72 -8.11 -8.40
C SER A 141 -13.15 -9.24 -7.47
N ARG A 142 -12.42 -10.35 -7.45
CA ARG A 142 -12.68 -11.48 -6.54
C ARG A 142 -12.47 -11.09 -5.08
N ILE A 143 -11.39 -10.36 -4.79
CA ILE A 143 -11.14 -9.79 -3.47
C ILE A 143 -12.31 -8.91 -3.01
N ALA A 144 -12.77 -8.00 -3.85
CA ALA A 144 -13.89 -7.13 -3.53
C ALA A 144 -15.18 -7.90 -3.23
N LYS A 145 -15.52 -8.90 -4.06
CA LYS A 145 -16.70 -9.76 -3.86
C LYS A 145 -16.64 -10.57 -2.56
N LEU A 146 -15.49 -11.16 -2.25
CA LEU A 146 -15.31 -11.93 -1.01
C LEU A 146 -15.43 -11.03 0.22
N ARG A 147 -14.88 -9.81 0.15
CA ARG A 147 -15.02 -8.82 1.23
C ARG A 147 -16.47 -8.40 1.42
N ALA A 148 -17.20 -8.15 0.35
CA ALA A 148 -18.62 -7.81 0.38
C ALA A 148 -19.45 -8.96 1.00
N ALA A 149 -19.19 -10.19 0.58
CA ALA A 149 -19.87 -11.39 1.13
C ALA A 149 -19.62 -11.54 2.65
N GLY A 150 -18.38 -11.34 3.10
CA GLY A 150 -18.02 -11.36 4.52
C GLY A 150 -18.75 -10.28 5.34
N ILE A 151 -18.92 -9.07 4.78
CA ILE A 151 -19.70 -8.02 5.44
C ILE A 151 -21.17 -8.37 5.50
N GLY A 152 -21.75 -8.92 4.42
CA GLY A 152 -23.14 -9.37 4.36
C GLY A 152 -23.42 -10.49 5.37
N ALA A 153 -22.54 -11.47 5.49
CA ALA A 153 -22.66 -12.54 6.47
C ALA A 153 -22.60 -12.01 7.91
N ALA A 154 -21.68 -11.11 8.19
CA ALA A 154 -21.54 -10.48 9.52
C ALA A 154 -22.71 -9.52 9.87
N ALA A 155 -23.42 -9.02 8.87
CA ALA A 155 -24.62 -8.19 9.09
C ALA A 155 -25.84 -9.04 9.45
N LYS A 156 -25.90 -10.29 9.00
CA LYS A 156 -26.98 -11.23 9.29
C LYS A 156 -26.84 -11.92 10.66
N GLN A 157 -25.65 -11.92 11.27
CA GLN A 157 -25.47 -12.43 12.62
C GLN A 157 -25.92 -11.36 13.63
N PRO A 158 -26.93 -11.64 14.48
CA PRO A 158 -27.29 -10.74 15.57
C PRO A 158 -26.05 -10.53 16.45
N ARG A 159 -25.81 -9.29 16.85
CA ARG A 159 -24.77 -8.95 17.84
C ARG A 159 -25.10 -9.70 19.13
N MET A 160 -24.59 -10.91 19.27
CA MET A 160 -24.57 -11.56 20.57
C MET A 160 -23.76 -10.66 21.51
N GLY A 161 -24.46 -10.18 22.52
CA GLY A 161 -24.03 -9.13 23.40
C GLY A 161 -22.62 -9.34 23.92
N ARG A 162 -21.79 -8.38 23.72
CA ARG A 162 -20.58 -8.18 24.50
C ARG A 162 -21.05 -7.87 25.93
N LYS A 163 -21.29 -8.96 26.71
CA LYS A 163 -21.66 -8.90 28.10
C LYS A 163 -20.61 -8.05 28.80
N LYS A 164 -21.03 -6.90 29.29
CA LYS A 164 -20.27 -6.06 30.20
C LYS A 164 -19.93 -6.90 31.42
N GLU A 165 -18.76 -7.49 31.46
CA GLU A 165 -18.11 -7.93 32.68
C GLU A 165 -17.44 -6.73 33.33
N ALA A 166 -18.27 -5.86 33.82
CA ALA A 166 -17.86 -4.75 34.66
C ALA A 166 -18.61 -4.87 35.97
N ARG A 167 -17.86 -5.06 37.02
CA ARG A 167 -18.30 -4.85 38.40
C ARG A 167 -18.69 -6.06 39.23
N ARG A 168 -17.67 -6.80 39.65
CA ARG A 168 -17.64 -7.38 40.98
C ARG A 168 -16.25 -7.15 41.60
N LYS A 169 -16.02 -5.98 42.11
CA LYS A 169 -15.05 -5.68 43.16
C LYS A 169 -15.46 -4.40 43.84
N SER A 170 -16.27 -4.55 44.84
CA SER A 170 -16.34 -3.71 46.04
C SER A 170 -17.49 -4.20 46.89
N GLU A 171 -17.13 -4.93 47.94
CA GLU A 171 -17.66 -4.63 49.27
C GLU A 171 -17.10 -5.64 50.27
N PRO A 172 -17.11 -5.26 51.55
CA PRO A 172 -15.92 -4.94 52.34
C PRO A 172 -15.49 -6.12 53.18
#